data_ec173d320893f14043d14cc58c79ece6
#
_entry.id   ec173d320893f14043d14cc58c79ece6
#
_cell.length_a   1.000
_cell.length_b   1.000
_cell.length_c   1.000
_cell.angle_alpha   90.00
_cell.angle_beta   90.00
_cell.angle_gamma   90.00
#
_symmetry.space_group_name_H-M   'P 1'
#
loop_
_entity.id
_entity.type
_entity.pdbx_description
1 polymer ?
#
loop_
_entity_poly.entity_id
_entity_poly.type
_entity_poly.pdbx_seq_one_letter_code
_entity_poly.pdbx_strand_id
1 'polypeptide(L)'
;ADSTSRWAEALRELSGRLEEMPAEEGFPAYLASRLSAFYERAGMVENLNGTEGSVTIIGAVSPQGGDFSEPVTQNTKRFVRCFWGLDKNLAYSRHFPAINWLTSYSEYLPDLASWYADNVGSDFIDDRNQMVAILNQESSLMEIVKLIGSDVLPDDQKLTLEIARVIRLGFLQQNAFHPQDTSVPLAKQQKMMETILYLYEKSKALVSMGMPMSVLKEDKIFDRVISIKYDVENDRLDKFDDYKKAIDKFYDDVIARNA
;
A
#
# COMPACT_ATOMS: atom_id res chain seq x y z
N ALA A 1 12.72 0.04 -22.19
CA ALA A 1 14.01 0.37 -21.55
C ALA A 1 14.07 -0.35 -20.21
N ASP A 2 15.24 -0.85 -19.87
CA ASP A 2 15.42 -1.65 -18.66
C ASP A 2 15.37 -0.77 -17.39
N SER A 3 16.15 0.32 -17.36
CA SER A 3 16.24 1.17 -16.19
C SER A 3 16.59 2.62 -16.57
N THR A 4 15.91 3.58 -15.94
CA THR A 4 16.27 4.99 -16.07
C THR A 4 17.59 5.33 -15.39
N SER A 5 18.00 4.55 -14.37
CA SER A 5 19.33 4.69 -13.76
C SER A 5 20.44 4.41 -14.78
N ARG A 6 20.34 3.35 -15.58
CA ARG A 6 21.34 3.05 -16.64
C ARG A 6 21.35 4.10 -17.74
N TRP A 7 20.21 4.66 -18.09
CA TRP A 7 20.13 5.77 -18.99
C TRP A 7 20.85 7.01 -18.43
N ALA A 8 20.67 7.31 -17.15
CA ALA A 8 21.36 8.41 -16.49
C ALA A 8 22.87 8.17 -16.38
N GLU A 9 23.32 6.93 -16.13
CA GLU A 9 24.74 6.56 -16.16
C GLU A 9 25.36 6.78 -17.55
N ALA A 10 24.65 6.38 -18.61
CA ALA A 10 25.10 6.66 -19.97
C ALA A 10 25.19 8.17 -20.25
N LEU A 11 24.27 8.96 -19.72
CA LEU A 11 24.32 10.42 -19.84
C LEU A 11 25.54 11.00 -19.09
N ARG A 12 25.85 10.49 -17.89
CA ARG A 12 27.05 10.85 -17.13
C ARG A 12 28.33 10.52 -17.89
N GLU A 13 28.40 9.33 -18.52
CA GLU A 13 29.57 8.93 -19.32
C GLU A 13 29.75 9.86 -20.54
N LEU A 14 28.67 10.17 -21.23
CA LEU A 14 28.72 11.08 -22.40
C LEU A 14 29.18 12.48 -22.00
N SER A 15 28.63 13.06 -20.93
CA SER A 15 29.04 14.38 -20.46
C SER A 15 30.51 14.41 -20.02
N GLY A 16 31.01 13.34 -19.39
CA GLY A 16 32.41 13.19 -19.03
C GLY A 16 33.33 13.14 -20.24
N ARG A 17 32.94 12.42 -21.31
CA ARG A 17 33.71 12.38 -22.59
C ARG A 17 33.70 13.72 -23.33
N LEU A 18 32.65 14.53 -23.13
CA LEU A 18 32.55 15.88 -23.72
C LEU A 18 33.22 16.95 -22.84
N GLU A 19 33.86 16.54 -21.75
CA GLU A 19 34.53 17.42 -20.78
C GLU A 19 33.58 18.50 -20.19
N GLU A 20 32.29 18.18 -20.08
CA GLU A 20 31.32 19.06 -19.43
C GLU A 20 31.56 19.13 -17.93
N MET A 21 31.29 20.29 -17.31
CA MET A 21 31.44 20.45 -15.87
C MET A 21 30.49 19.51 -15.11
N PRO A 22 30.99 18.60 -14.27
CA PRO A 22 30.16 17.69 -13.49
C PRO A 22 29.46 18.45 -12.37
N ALA A 23 28.21 18.06 -12.09
CA ALA A 23 27.44 18.44 -10.91
C ALA A 23 27.50 17.33 -9.85
N GLU A 24 26.42 17.18 -9.09
CA GLU A 24 26.29 16.19 -8.00
C GLU A 24 26.60 14.77 -8.47
N GLU A 25 27.46 14.05 -7.77
CA GLU A 25 27.92 12.69 -8.06
C GLU A 25 28.46 12.46 -9.49
N GLY A 26 28.95 13.53 -10.13
CA GLY A 26 29.50 13.45 -11.49
C GLY A 26 28.44 13.40 -12.60
N PHE A 27 27.17 13.59 -12.29
CA PHE A 27 26.11 13.74 -13.27
C PHE A 27 26.17 15.14 -13.90
N PRO A 28 25.69 15.30 -15.16
CA PRO A 28 25.60 16.62 -15.77
C PRO A 28 24.55 17.49 -15.05
N ALA A 29 24.78 18.80 -15.02
CA ALA A 29 23.87 19.76 -14.38
C ALA A 29 22.44 19.73 -14.96
N TYR A 30 22.28 19.27 -16.19
CA TYR A 30 21.00 19.14 -16.88
C TYR A 30 20.29 17.79 -16.65
N LEU A 31 20.76 16.92 -15.74
CA LEU A 31 20.12 15.64 -15.44
C LEU A 31 18.63 15.81 -15.11
N ALA A 32 18.31 16.75 -14.23
CA ALA A 32 16.93 17.00 -13.78
C ALA A 32 16.01 17.38 -14.96
N SER A 33 16.45 18.30 -15.84
CA SER A 33 15.66 18.72 -17.00
C SER A 33 15.47 17.60 -18.03
N ARG A 34 16.46 16.71 -18.19
CA ARG A 34 16.34 15.55 -19.08
C ARG A 34 15.36 14.52 -18.55
N LEU A 35 15.38 14.24 -17.25
CA LEU A 35 14.42 13.36 -16.59
C LEU A 35 12.99 13.94 -16.69
N SER A 36 12.82 15.23 -16.38
CA SER A 36 11.53 15.91 -16.54
C SER A 36 10.99 15.77 -17.95
N ALA A 37 11.78 16.14 -18.97
CA ALA A 37 11.38 16.03 -20.37
C ALA A 37 11.05 14.60 -20.82
N PHE A 38 11.64 13.60 -20.19
CA PHE A 38 11.30 12.19 -20.44
C PHE A 38 9.94 11.83 -19.88
N TYR A 39 9.70 12.11 -18.59
CA TYR A 39 8.43 11.76 -17.92
C TYR A 39 7.25 12.63 -18.38
N GLU A 40 7.50 13.87 -18.82
CA GLU A 40 6.48 14.77 -19.37
C GLU A 40 5.81 14.23 -20.65
N ARG A 41 6.41 13.24 -21.30
CA ARG A 41 5.81 12.55 -22.46
C ARG A 41 4.65 11.63 -22.11
N ALA A 42 4.46 11.29 -20.81
CA ALA A 42 3.29 10.58 -20.35
C ALA A 42 2.08 11.52 -20.32
N GLY A 43 0.93 11.02 -20.75
CA GLY A 43 -0.29 11.81 -20.72
C GLY A 43 -1.39 11.19 -21.58
N MET A 44 -2.57 11.77 -21.46
CA MET A 44 -3.72 11.48 -22.30
C MET A 44 -4.01 12.69 -23.18
N VAL A 45 -4.21 12.46 -24.46
CA VAL A 45 -4.38 13.51 -25.45
C VAL A 45 -5.52 13.18 -26.40
N GLU A 46 -6.18 14.21 -26.91
CA GLU A 46 -7.02 14.12 -28.08
C GLU A 46 -6.17 14.31 -29.34
N ASN A 47 -6.20 13.32 -30.21
CA ASN A 47 -5.44 13.33 -31.46
C ASN A 47 -6.10 14.26 -32.50
N LEU A 48 -5.32 14.68 -33.50
CA LEU A 48 -5.81 15.56 -34.56
C LEU A 48 -6.99 14.99 -35.38
N ASN A 49 -7.19 13.68 -35.34
CA ASN A 49 -8.31 13.01 -35.99
C ASN A 49 -9.54 12.81 -35.05
N GLY A 50 -9.54 13.44 -33.87
CA GLY A 50 -10.64 13.35 -32.90
C GLY A 50 -10.70 12.05 -32.09
N THR A 51 -9.67 11.20 -32.14
CA THR A 51 -9.57 10.02 -31.29
C THR A 51 -8.73 10.34 -30.04
N GLU A 52 -8.99 9.65 -28.95
CA GLU A 52 -8.17 9.74 -27.74
C GLU A 52 -6.97 8.79 -27.80
N GLY A 53 -5.87 9.18 -27.16
CA GLY A 53 -4.69 8.33 -27.00
C GLY A 53 -3.97 8.64 -25.71
N SER A 54 -3.34 7.61 -25.10
CA SER A 54 -2.58 7.78 -23.87
C SER A 54 -1.22 7.09 -23.90
N VAL A 55 -0.26 7.68 -23.22
CA VAL A 55 1.06 7.08 -22.95
C VAL A 55 1.26 7.04 -21.45
N THR A 56 1.50 5.83 -20.93
CA THR A 56 1.87 5.63 -19.54
C THR A 56 3.35 5.25 -19.47
N ILE A 57 4.12 5.93 -18.63
CA ILE A 57 5.53 5.64 -18.39
C ILE A 57 5.69 5.04 -16.98
N ILE A 58 6.23 3.83 -16.91
CA ILE A 58 6.66 3.20 -15.66
C ILE A 58 8.19 3.19 -15.67
N GLY A 59 8.79 4.10 -14.92
CA GLY A 59 10.23 4.22 -14.79
C GLY A 59 10.77 3.34 -13.67
N ALA A 60 11.80 2.55 -13.95
CA ALA A 60 12.51 1.80 -12.93
C ALA A 60 13.81 2.54 -12.56
N VAL A 61 13.99 2.85 -11.28
CA VAL A 61 15.25 3.35 -10.72
C VAL A 61 15.85 2.30 -9.80
N SER A 62 17.17 2.19 -9.83
CA SER A 62 17.91 1.17 -9.07
C SER A 62 19.03 1.83 -8.28
N PRO A 63 18.71 2.54 -7.18
CA PRO A 63 19.70 3.22 -6.36
C PRO A 63 20.64 2.20 -5.70
N GLN A 64 21.94 2.49 -5.68
CA GLN A 64 22.92 1.63 -5.05
C GLN A 64 22.67 1.51 -3.55
N GLY A 65 22.70 0.29 -3.02
CA GLY A 65 22.43 0.04 -1.61
C GLY A 65 21.00 0.32 -1.15
N GLY A 66 20.08 0.73 -2.04
CA GLY A 66 18.74 1.16 -1.70
C GLY A 66 18.70 2.60 -1.17
N ASP A 67 19.72 3.39 -1.44
CA ASP A 67 19.79 4.79 -1.02
C ASP A 67 18.95 5.69 -1.95
N PHE A 68 17.76 6.03 -1.51
CA PHE A 68 16.86 6.92 -2.25
C PHE A 68 17.30 8.40 -2.26
N SER A 69 18.42 8.76 -1.62
CA SER A 69 18.96 10.12 -1.66
C SER A 69 19.83 10.39 -2.89
N GLU A 70 20.17 9.36 -3.68
CA GLU A 70 20.97 9.51 -4.88
C GLU A 70 20.28 10.40 -5.95
N PRO A 71 21.05 11.15 -6.77
CA PRO A 71 20.50 12.22 -7.63
C PRO A 71 19.44 11.74 -8.62
N VAL A 72 19.59 10.56 -9.22
CA VAL A 72 18.62 10.06 -10.22
C VAL A 72 17.27 9.77 -9.57
N THR A 73 17.28 9.09 -8.41
CA THR A 73 16.07 8.76 -7.65
C THR A 73 15.40 10.01 -7.13
N GLN A 74 16.17 10.94 -6.54
CA GLN A 74 15.62 12.20 -6.02
C GLN A 74 14.98 13.05 -7.12
N ASN A 75 15.66 13.21 -8.26
CA ASN A 75 15.09 13.96 -9.37
C ASN A 75 13.87 13.23 -9.97
N THR A 76 13.91 11.90 -10.10
CA THR A 76 12.74 11.14 -10.57
C THR A 76 11.53 11.37 -9.67
N LYS A 77 11.68 11.24 -8.35
CA LYS A 77 10.59 11.47 -7.38
C LYS A 77 10.00 12.89 -7.44
N ARG A 78 10.77 13.88 -7.88
CA ARG A 78 10.26 15.26 -8.05
C ARG A 78 9.31 15.43 -9.22
N PHE A 79 9.40 14.57 -10.24
CA PHE A 79 8.64 14.70 -11.48
C PHE A 79 7.52 13.68 -11.62
N VAL A 80 7.56 12.58 -10.86
CA VAL A 80 6.52 11.55 -10.88
C VAL A 80 5.52 11.75 -9.76
N ARG A 81 4.24 11.61 -10.06
CA ARG A 81 3.15 11.73 -9.09
C ARG A 81 2.82 10.41 -8.37
N CYS A 82 3.42 9.31 -8.81
CA CYS A 82 3.25 8.01 -8.19
C CYS A 82 4.62 7.34 -8.03
N PHE A 83 4.90 6.82 -6.85
CA PHE A 83 6.15 6.13 -6.53
C PHE A 83 5.88 4.85 -5.77
N TRP A 84 6.45 3.75 -6.23
CA TRP A 84 6.43 2.45 -5.58
C TRP A 84 7.81 2.14 -5.01
N GLY A 85 7.95 2.26 -3.70
CA GLY A 85 9.18 1.94 -2.98
C GLY A 85 9.33 0.43 -2.80
N LEU A 86 10.20 -0.21 -3.57
CA LEU A 86 10.50 -1.63 -3.39
C LEU A 86 11.31 -1.84 -2.11
N ASP A 87 10.93 -2.85 -1.32
CA ASP A 87 11.57 -3.17 -0.03
C ASP A 87 12.11 -4.60 -0.03
N LYS A 88 13.45 -4.72 0.17
CA LYS A 88 14.12 -6.00 0.22
C LYS A 88 13.69 -6.88 1.41
N ASN A 89 13.33 -6.27 2.55
CA ASN A 89 12.91 -7.03 3.73
C ASN A 89 11.54 -7.68 3.50
N LEU A 90 10.63 -6.97 2.82
CA LEU A 90 9.36 -7.55 2.38
C LEU A 90 9.59 -8.73 1.43
N ALA A 91 10.50 -8.58 0.46
CA ALA A 91 10.84 -9.65 -0.47
C ALA A 91 11.46 -10.87 0.26
N TYR A 92 12.37 -10.66 1.20
CA TYR A 92 12.97 -11.75 1.99
C TYR A 92 11.97 -12.44 2.91
N SER A 93 10.99 -11.73 3.45
CA SER A 93 9.89 -12.30 4.21
C SER A 93 8.80 -12.95 3.34
N ARG A 94 8.99 -12.96 2.00
CA ARG A 94 8.02 -13.46 1.02
C ARG A 94 6.67 -12.74 1.06
N HIS A 95 6.69 -11.47 1.43
CA HIS A 95 5.54 -10.59 1.28
C HIS A 95 5.57 -9.98 -0.12
N PHE A 96 4.67 -10.41 -1.00
CA PHE A 96 4.57 -9.92 -2.37
C PHE A 96 3.20 -9.29 -2.62
N PRO A 97 3.12 -8.21 -3.43
CA PRO A 97 4.25 -7.45 -3.98
C PRO A 97 5.09 -6.81 -2.87
N ALA A 98 6.41 -6.77 -3.06
CA ALA A 98 7.35 -6.24 -2.07
C ALA A 98 7.41 -4.69 -2.13
N ILE A 99 6.26 -4.06 -2.11
CA ILE A 99 6.07 -2.60 -2.17
C ILE A 99 5.82 -2.08 -0.76
N ASN A 100 6.70 -1.21 -0.29
CA ASN A 100 6.58 -0.62 1.05
C ASN A 100 5.49 0.45 1.06
N TRP A 101 4.46 0.25 1.87
CA TRP A 101 3.28 1.11 1.97
C TRP A 101 3.53 2.43 2.71
N LEU A 102 4.62 2.56 3.47
CA LEU A 102 4.98 3.79 4.18
C LEU A 102 5.79 4.76 3.31
N THR A 103 6.60 4.21 2.39
CA THR A 103 7.47 5.00 1.51
C THR A 103 6.86 5.25 0.13
N SER A 104 5.86 4.47 -0.24
CA SER A 104 5.13 4.60 -1.50
C SER A 104 4.05 5.67 -1.40
N TYR A 105 3.79 6.38 -2.50
CA TYR A 105 2.75 7.39 -2.56
C TYR A 105 2.11 7.49 -3.94
N SER A 106 0.92 8.10 -3.97
CA SER A 106 0.24 8.54 -5.18
C SER A 106 -0.40 9.90 -4.92
N GLU A 107 -0.05 10.88 -5.74
CA GLU A 107 -0.65 12.23 -5.72
C GLU A 107 -1.88 12.33 -6.62
N TYR A 108 -2.29 11.22 -7.26
CA TYR A 108 -3.48 11.19 -8.12
C TYR A 108 -4.79 11.08 -7.34
N LEU A 109 -4.75 10.67 -6.07
CA LEU A 109 -5.97 10.38 -5.31
C LEU A 109 -6.95 11.56 -5.21
N PRO A 110 -6.52 12.81 -4.95
CA PRO A 110 -7.44 13.93 -4.93
C PRO A 110 -8.13 14.18 -6.28
N ASP A 111 -7.39 14.03 -7.38
CA ASP A 111 -7.91 14.24 -8.73
C ASP A 111 -8.90 13.13 -9.15
N LEU A 112 -8.72 11.93 -8.60
CA LEU A 112 -9.55 10.76 -8.90
C LEU A 112 -10.66 10.52 -7.89
N ALA A 113 -10.83 11.38 -6.88
CA ALA A 113 -11.78 11.16 -5.79
C ALA A 113 -13.22 11.00 -6.29
N SER A 114 -13.66 11.84 -7.21
CA SER A 114 -15.01 11.74 -7.83
C SER A 114 -15.16 10.43 -8.62
N TRP A 115 -14.12 10.05 -9.37
CA TRP A 115 -14.16 8.81 -10.14
C TRP A 115 -14.31 7.58 -9.23
N TYR A 116 -13.56 7.52 -8.10
CA TYR A 116 -13.69 6.43 -7.14
C TYR A 116 -15.07 6.40 -6.50
N ALA A 117 -15.62 7.56 -6.13
CA ALA A 117 -16.96 7.65 -5.56
C ALA A 117 -18.05 7.14 -6.51
N ASP A 118 -17.95 7.47 -7.80
CA ASP A 118 -18.93 7.11 -8.82
C ASP A 118 -18.81 5.65 -9.30
N ASN A 119 -17.60 5.07 -9.31
CA ASN A 119 -17.33 3.78 -9.94
C ASN A 119 -17.00 2.64 -8.97
N VAL A 120 -16.63 2.96 -7.71
CA VAL A 120 -16.20 1.94 -6.73
C VAL A 120 -17.02 2.05 -5.45
N GLY A 121 -16.97 3.19 -4.79
CA GLY A 121 -17.69 3.46 -3.56
C GLY A 121 -17.32 4.83 -2.97
N SER A 122 -18.30 5.53 -2.37
CA SER A 122 -18.10 6.85 -1.79
C SER A 122 -17.00 6.88 -0.72
N ASP A 123 -16.85 5.78 0.00
CA ASP A 123 -15.98 5.69 1.17
C ASP A 123 -14.59 5.12 0.85
N PHE A 124 -14.32 4.77 -0.43
CA PHE A 124 -13.07 4.10 -0.84
C PHE A 124 -11.81 4.84 -0.38
N ILE A 125 -11.76 6.15 -0.56
CA ILE A 125 -10.59 6.97 -0.19
C ILE A 125 -10.46 7.09 1.32
N ASP A 126 -11.59 7.23 2.03
CA ASP A 126 -11.60 7.35 3.48
C ASP A 126 -11.20 6.03 4.15
N ASP A 127 -11.71 4.91 3.68
CA ASP A 127 -11.31 3.56 4.12
C ASP A 127 -9.81 3.32 3.90
N ARG A 128 -9.31 3.65 2.72
CA ARG A 128 -7.88 3.58 2.42
C ARG A 128 -7.06 4.43 3.38
N ASN A 129 -7.48 5.67 3.65
CA ASN A 129 -6.77 6.58 4.54
C ASN A 129 -6.76 6.08 5.98
N GLN A 130 -7.85 5.48 6.46
CA GLN A 130 -7.92 4.84 7.78
C GLN A 130 -6.92 3.66 7.87
N MET A 131 -6.88 2.79 6.84
CA MET A 131 -5.91 1.68 6.81
C MET A 131 -4.46 2.18 6.83
N VAL A 132 -4.14 3.23 6.07
CA VAL A 132 -2.80 3.85 6.08
C VAL A 132 -2.48 4.44 7.45
N ALA A 133 -3.44 5.07 8.13
CA ALA A 133 -3.25 5.59 9.49
C ALA A 133 -2.92 4.47 10.49
N ILE A 134 -3.60 3.32 10.41
CA ILE A 134 -3.32 2.15 11.24
C ILE A 134 -1.90 1.61 10.98
N LEU A 135 -1.48 1.51 9.73
CA LEU A 135 -0.13 1.05 9.36
C LEU A 135 0.98 2.02 9.82
N ASN A 136 0.72 3.33 9.79
CA ASN A 136 1.65 4.31 10.36
C ASN A 136 1.76 4.19 11.88
N GLN A 137 0.64 3.97 12.58
CA GLN A 137 0.64 3.71 14.02
C GLN A 137 1.40 2.43 14.36
N GLU A 138 1.18 1.34 13.59
CA GLU A 138 1.95 0.10 13.74
C GLU A 138 3.45 0.36 13.65
N SER A 139 3.90 1.12 12.66
CA SER A 139 5.33 1.41 12.48
C SER A 139 5.93 2.07 13.72
N SER A 140 5.25 3.04 14.30
CA SER A 140 5.69 3.71 15.53
C SER A 140 5.68 2.76 16.75
N LEU A 141 4.65 1.92 16.86
CA LEU A 141 4.55 0.93 17.94
C LEU A 141 5.63 -0.16 17.83
N MET A 142 5.98 -0.57 16.60
CA MET A 142 7.01 -1.58 16.38
C MET A 142 8.40 -1.14 16.85
N GLU A 143 8.70 0.16 16.88
CA GLU A 143 9.94 0.67 17.50
C GLU A 143 9.94 0.46 19.00
N ILE A 144 8.79 0.66 19.65
CA ILE A 144 8.62 0.41 21.09
C ILE A 144 8.71 -1.10 21.38
N VAL A 145 8.02 -1.92 20.56
CA VAL A 145 8.03 -3.40 20.69
C VAL A 145 9.44 -3.97 20.61
N LYS A 146 10.30 -3.44 19.74
CA LYS A 146 11.70 -3.87 19.65
C LYS A 146 12.50 -3.63 20.93
N LEU A 147 12.12 -2.65 21.73
CA LEU A 147 12.82 -2.29 22.96
C LEU A 147 12.30 -3.02 24.19
N ILE A 148 10.98 -3.16 24.33
CA ILE A 148 10.35 -3.67 25.57
C ILE A 148 9.47 -4.89 25.38
N GLY A 149 9.28 -5.36 24.14
CA GLY A 149 8.38 -6.48 23.82
C GLY A 149 6.92 -6.06 23.64
N SER A 150 6.13 -6.92 22.99
CA SER A 150 4.71 -6.68 22.72
C SER A 150 3.79 -6.87 23.93
N ASP A 151 4.22 -7.66 24.91
CA ASP A 151 3.38 -8.08 26.02
C ASP A 151 3.06 -6.93 27.00
N VAL A 152 3.95 -5.94 27.05
CA VAL A 152 3.83 -4.76 27.92
C VAL A 152 2.88 -3.70 27.36
N LEU A 153 2.52 -3.78 26.08
CA LEU A 153 1.65 -2.81 25.44
C LEU A 153 0.21 -2.88 26.01
N PRO A 154 -0.48 -1.73 26.13
CA PRO A 154 -1.92 -1.66 26.38
C PRO A 154 -2.72 -2.40 25.30
N ASP A 155 -3.92 -2.87 25.64
CA ASP A 155 -4.73 -3.69 24.73
C ASP A 155 -5.19 -2.95 23.47
N ASP A 156 -5.40 -1.64 23.52
CA ASP A 156 -5.68 -0.79 22.35
C ASP A 156 -4.51 -0.76 21.35
N GLN A 157 -3.27 -0.73 21.86
CA GLN A 157 -2.08 -0.80 21.03
C GLN A 157 -1.85 -2.21 20.48
N LYS A 158 -2.11 -3.24 21.26
CA LYS A 158 -2.10 -4.64 20.80
C LYS A 158 -3.13 -4.85 19.69
N LEU A 159 -4.31 -4.25 19.80
CA LEU A 159 -5.33 -4.28 18.77
C LEU A 159 -4.83 -3.63 17.48
N THR A 160 -4.19 -2.45 17.57
CA THR A 160 -3.60 -1.77 16.41
C THR A 160 -2.60 -2.65 15.67
N LEU A 161 -1.70 -3.33 16.41
CA LEU A 161 -0.75 -4.28 15.82
C LEU A 161 -1.44 -5.46 15.14
N GLU A 162 -2.52 -5.99 15.74
CA GLU A 162 -3.25 -7.12 15.18
C GLU A 162 -4.01 -6.73 13.89
N ILE A 163 -4.68 -5.58 13.89
CA ILE A 163 -5.37 -5.07 12.69
C ILE A 163 -4.37 -4.75 11.59
N ALA A 164 -3.23 -4.16 11.91
CA ALA A 164 -2.16 -3.94 10.93
C ALA A 164 -1.66 -5.27 10.33
N ARG A 165 -1.57 -6.35 11.13
CA ARG A 165 -1.30 -7.71 10.64
C ARG A 165 -2.39 -8.19 9.67
N VAL A 166 -3.66 -7.96 9.99
CA VAL A 166 -4.79 -8.30 9.10
C VAL A 166 -4.70 -7.53 7.78
N ILE A 167 -4.41 -6.23 7.83
CA ILE A 167 -4.22 -5.40 6.63
C ILE A 167 -3.07 -5.93 5.78
N ARG A 168 -1.91 -6.19 6.38
CA ARG A 168 -0.73 -6.66 5.64
C ARG A 168 -0.95 -8.01 4.97
N LEU A 169 -1.49 -8.98 5.70
CA LEU A 169 -1.65 -10.36 5.21
C LEU A 169 -2.96 -10.57 4.43
N GLY A 170 -4.04 -9.90 4.85
CA GLY A 170 -5.36 -10.05 4.26
C GLY A 170 -5.64 -9.14 3.06
N PHE A 171 -4.94 -8.00 2.95
CA PHE A 171 -5.17 -7.04 1.89
C PHE A 171 -3.93 -6.72 1.04
N LEU A 172 -2.80 -6.34 1.66
CA LEU A 172 -1.61 -5.90 0.93
C LEU A 172 -0.83 -7.04 0.28
N GLN A 173 -0.72 -8.18 0.97
CA GLN A 173 -0.06 -9.36 0.40
C GLN A 173 -0.96 -10.02 -0.63
N GLN A 174 -0.43 -10.26 -1.82
CA GLN A 174 -1.12 -10.96 -2.91
C GLN A 174 -0.39 -12.23 -3.32
N ASN A 175 -1.16 -13.25 -3.68
CA ASN A 175 -0.66 -14.48 -4.27
C ASN A 175 -0.97 -14.50 -5.76
N ALA A 176 0.05 -14.23 -6.59
CA ALA A 176 -0.07 -14.20 -8.04
C ALA A 176 -0.47 -15.55 -8.67
N PHE A 177 -0.39 -16.64 -7.93
CA PHE A 177 -0.76 -17.98 -8.41
C PHE A 177 -2.15 -18.44 -7.95
N HIS A 178 -2.83 -17.65 -7.11
CA HIS A 178 -4.18 -17.97 -6.66
C HIS A 178 -5.23 -17.29 -7.55
N PRO A 179 -6.20 -18.02 -8.13
CA PRO A 179 -7.15 -17.48 -9.12
C PRO A 179 -7.93 -16.25 -8.62
N GLN A 180 -8.27 -16.20 -7.32
CA GLN A 180 -9.06 -15.10 -6.74
C GLN A 180 -8.20 -13.92 -6.26
N ASP A 181 -6.87 -14.05 -6.25
CA ASP A 181 -5.94 -13.05 -5.71
C ASP A 181 -4.96 -12.50 -6.76
N THR A 182 -4.82 -13.20 -7.90
CA THR A 182 -3.97 -12.75 -9.03
C THR A 182 -4.42 -11.40 -9.58
N SER A 183 -5.73 -11.18 -9.69
CA SER A 183 -6.32 -9.92 -10.14
C SER A 183 -7.60 -9.68 -9.34
N VAL A 184 -7.55 -8.70 -8.44
CA VAL A 184 -8.66 -8.37 -7.54
C VAL A 184 -9.40 -7.13 -8.06
N PRO A 185 -10.68 -7.21 -8.45
CA PRO A 185 -11.47 -6.07 -8.87
C PRO A 185 -11.59 -5.00 -7.77
N LEU A 186 -11.64 -3.72 -8.15
CA LEU A 186 -11.76 -2.61 -7.19
C LEU A 186 -12.97 -2.75 -6.26
N ALA A 187 -14.10 -3.24 -6.77
CA ALA A 187 -15.29 -3.48 -5.96
C ALA A 187 -15.04 -4.53 -4.84
N LYS A 188 -14.25 -5.58 -5.11
CA LYS A 188 -13.84 -6.54 -4.08
C LYS A 188 -12.85 -5.90 -3.11
N GLN A 189 -11.90 -5.09 -3.59
CA GLN A 189 -10.96 -4.38 -2.73
C GLN A 189 -11.70 -3.47 -1.74
N GLN A 190 -12.72 -2.73 -2.19
CA GLN A 190 -13.59 -1.94 -1.32
C GLN A 190 -14.24 -2.80 -0.23
N LYS A 191 -14.86 -3.92 -0.61
CA LYS A 191 -15.50 -4.83 0.36
C LYS A 191 -14.52 -5.44 1.36
N MET A 192 -13.30 -5.71 0.95
CA MET A 192 -12.24 -6.17 1.83
C MET A 192 -11.85 -5.08 2.85
N MET A 193 -11.64 -3.83 2.41
CA MET A 193 -11.34 -2.70 3.30
C MET A 193 -12.47 -2.47 4.30
N GLU A 194 -13.72 -2.37 3.83
CA GLU A 194 -14.90 -2.25 4.69
C GLU A 194 -14.97 -3.34 5.77
N THR A 195 -14.67 -4.59 5.39
CA THR A 195 -14.77 -5.73 6.34
C THR A 195 -13.65 -5.67 7.38
N ILE A 196 -12.44 -5.30 6.99
CA ILE A 196 -11.31 -5.14 7.92
C ILE A 196 -11.57 -3.97 8.88
N LEU A 197 -12.05 -2.85 8.39
CA LEU A 197 -12.37 -1.69 9.22
C LEU A 197 -13.57 -1.97 10.14
N TYR A 198 -14.57 -2.71 9.67
CA TYR A 198 -15.68 -3.17 10.50
C TYR A 198 -15.19 -4.05 11.67
N LEU A 199 -14.30 -5.01 11.39
CA LEU A 199 -13.64 -5.80 12.43
C LEU A 199 -12.90 -4.91 13.44
N TYR A 200 -12.18 -3.90 12.95
CA TYR A 200 -11.45 -2.96 13.80
C TYR A 200 -12.36 -2.19 14.73
N GLU A 201 -13.43 -1.58 14.21
CA GLU A 201 -14.38 -0.77 15.00
C GLU A 201 -15.07 -1.61 16.08
N LYS A 202 -15.52 -2.82 15.74
CA LYS A 202 -16.12 -3.75 16.71
C LYS A 202 -15.13 -4.15 17.81
N SER A 203 -13.88 -4.49 17.41
CA SER A 203 -12.82 -4.82 18.37
C SER A 203 -12.50 -3.66 19.30
N LYS A 204 -12.38 -2.45 18.74
CA LYS A 204 -12.07 -1.22 19.47
C LYS A 204 -13.15 -0.89 20.51
N ALA A 205 -14.43 -1.09 20.17
CA ALA A 205 -15.52 -0.91 21.12
C ALA A 205 -15.37 -1.82 22.35
N LEU A 206 -15.08 -3.11 22.17
CA LEU A 206 -14.90 -4.04 23.29
C LEU A 206 -13.64 -3.76 24.12
N VAL A 207 -12.51 -3.46 23.46
CA VAL A 207 -11.28 -3.08 24.15
C VAL A 207 -11.51 -1.83 24.99
N SER A 208 -12.26 -0.85 24.50
CA SER A 208 -12.63 0.37 25.23
C SER A 208 -13.52 0.10 26.44
N MET A 209 -14.25 -1.01 26.45
CA MET A 209 -15.04 -1.50 27.60
C MET A 209 -14.18 -2.31 28.61
N GLY A 210 -12.87 -2.44 28.34
CA GLY A 210 -11.94 -3.18 29.20
C GLY A 210 -11.78 -4.65 28.84
N MET A 211 -12.30 -5.12 27.69
CA MET A 211 -12.09 -6.50 27.24
C MET A 211 -10.64 -6.71 26.83
N PRO A 212 -9.93 -7.72 27.40
CA PRO A 212 -8.55 -8.00 27.04
C PRO A 212 -8.41 -8.48 25.59
N MET A 213 -7.35 -8.07 24.91
CA MET A 213 -7.06 -8.49 23.54
C MET A 213 -6.87 -10.02 23.41
N SER A 214 -6.43 -10.69 24.49
CA SER A 214 -6.30 -12.16 24.51
C SER A 214 -7.63 -12.88 24.25
N VAL A 215 -8.73 -12.38 24.81
CA VAL A 215 -10.08 -12.95 24.61
C VAL A 215 -10.52 -12.80 23.14
N LEU A 216 -10.22 -11.66 22.52
CA LEU A 216 -10.58 -11.43 21.11
C LEU A 216 -9.80 -12.32 20.13
N LYS A 217 -8.66 -12.87 20.55
CA LYS A 217 -7.83 -13.77 19.72
C LYS A 217 -8.24 -15.24 19.81
N GLU A 218 -9.01 -15.66 20.81
CA GLU A 218 -9.32 -17.08 21.06
C GLU A 218 -10.01 -17.77 19.88
N ASP A 219 -11.00 -17.12 19.26
CA ASP A 219 -11.82 -17.69 18.18
C ASP A 219 -11.25 -17.44 16.76
N LYS A 220 -10.01 -16.97 16.65
CA LYS A 220 -9.30 -16.74 15.36
C LYS A 220 -10.05 -15.89 14.34
N ILE A 221 -10.91 -14.97 14.80
CA ILE A 221 -11.70 -14.11 13.90
C ILE A 221 -10.81 -13.28 12.98
N PHE A 222 -9.65 -12.81 13.46
CA PHE A 222 -8.68 -12.07 12.67
C PHE A 222 -8.10 -12.92 11.54
N ASP A 223 -7.75 -14.17 11.80
CA ASP A 223 -7.23 -15.10 10.79
C ASP A 223 -8.30 -15.45 9.74
N ARG A 224 -9.56 -15.57 10.18
CA ARG A 224 -10.68 -15.77 9.28
C ARG A 224 -10.84 -14.59 8.33
N VAL A 225 -10.69 -13.35 8.79
CA VAL A 225 -10.75 -12.17 7.91
C VAL A 225 -9.53 -12.09 6.99
N ILE A 226 -8.34 -12.56 7.40
CA ILE A 226 -7.18 -12.66 6.51
C ILE A 226 -7.45 -13.57 5.32
N SER A 227 -8.18 -14.67 5.50
CA SER A 227 -8.47 -15.63 4.41
C SER A 227 -9.54 -15.16 3.43
N ILE A 228 -10.28 -14.10 3.74
CA ILE A 228 -11.42 -13.60 2.94
C ILE A 228 -11.05 -13.36 1.45
N LYS A 229 -9.81 -12.95 1.17
CA LYS A 229 -9.31 -12.72 -0.18
C LYS A 229 -9.30 -13.97 -1.06
N TYR A 230 -9.16 -15.14 -0.43
CA TYR A 230 -9.18 -16.45 -1.09
C TYR A 230 -10.56 -17.08 -1.08
N ASP A 231 -11.28 -16.94 0.03
CA ASP A 231 -12.56 -17.64 0.27
C ASP A 231 -13.72 -17.00 -0.48
N VAL A 232 -13.63 -15.69 -0.77
CA VAL A 232 -14.65 -14.98 -1.55
C VAL A 232 -14.21 -14.85 -2.99
N GLU A 233 -15.02 -15.41 -3.89
CA GLU A 233 -14.83 -15.31 -5.34
C GLU A 233 -15.02 -13.86 -5.81
N ASN A 234 -14.32 -13.48 -6.89
CA ASN A 234 -14.30 -12.09 -7.37
C ASN A 234 -15.67 -11.59 -7.89
N ASP A 235 -16.58 -12.50 -8.21
CA ASP A 235 -17.96 -12.28 -8.67
C ASP A 235 -19.03 -12.51 -7.60
N ARG A 236 -18.62 -12.92 -6.37
CA ARG A 236 -19.54 -13.25 -5.28
C ARG A 236 -19.39 -12.32 -4.08
N LEU A 237 -19.53 -11.02 -4.35
CA LEU A 237 -19.37 -9.99 -3.34
C LEU A 237 -20.46 -10.02 -2.24
N ASP A 238 -21.58 -10.67 -2.49
CA ASP A 238 -22.63 -10.97 -1.51
C ASP A 238 -22.11 -11.73 -0.27
N LYS A 239 -21.08 -12.56 -0.44
CA LYS A 239 -20.48 -13.33 0.66
C LYS A 239 -19.79 -12.47 1.73
N PHE A 240 -19.44 -11.23 1.44
CA PHE A 240 -18.87 -10.32 2.45
C PHE A 240 -19.87 -10.01 3.59
N ASP A 241 -21.17 -10.01 3.32
CA ASP A 241 -22.18 -9.82 4.35
C ASP A 241 -22.21 -10.99 5.35
N ASP A 242 -21.88 -12.19 4.93
CA ASP A 242 -21.79 -13.34 5.82
C ASP A 242 -20.58 -13.23 6.77
N TYR A 243 -19.48 -12.60 6.31
CA TYR A 243 -18.35 -12.28 7.17
C TYR A 243 -18.71 -11.20 8.20
N LYS A 244 -19.43 -10.15 7.81
CA LYS A 244 -19.91 -9.12 8.76
C LYS A 244 -20.83 -9.72 9.81
N LYS A 245 -21.78 -10.59 9.43
CA LYS A 245 -22.66 -11.33 10.35
C LYS A 245 -21.85 -12.26 11.30
N ALA A 246 -20.80 -12.90 10.78
CA ALA A 246 -19.94 -13.76 11.58
C ALA A 246 -19.12 -12.95 12.61
N ILE A 247 -18.70 -11.76 12.23
CA ILE A 247 -18.06 -10.79 13.14
C ILE A 247 -19.06 -10.40 14.23
N ASP A 248 -20.27 -9.96 13.87
CA ASP A 248 -21.29 -9.58 14.86
C ASP A 248 -21.58 -10.70 15.84
N LYS A 249 -21.84 -11.91 15.33
CA LYS A 249 -22.08 -13.09 16.18
C LYS A 249 -20.93 -13.36 17.13
N PHE A 250 -19.70 -13.29 16.65
CA PHE A 250 -18.52 -13.50 17.50
C PHE A 250 -18.49 -12.48 18.66
N TYR A 251 -18.72 -11.20 18.36
CA TYR A 251 -18.70 -10.16 19.40
C TYR A 251 -19.85 -10.27 20.38
N ASP A 252 -21.06 -10.64 19.91
CA ASP A 252 -22.20 -10.91 20.79
C ASP A 252 -21.92 -12.10 21.72
N ASP A 253 -21.32 -13.18 21.21
CA ASP A 253 -20.91 -14.34 21.98
C ASP A 253 -19.84 -13.99 23.03
N VAL A 254 -18.85 -13.14 22.67
CA VAL A 254 -17.83 -12.65 23.61
C VAL A 254 -18.44 -11.82 24.72
N ILE A 255 -19.35 -10.92 24.42
CA ILE A 255 -20.06 -10.11 25.41
C ILE A 255 -20.85 -11.02 26.34
N ALA A 256 -21.62 -11.97 25.79
CA ALA A 256 -22.45 -12.88 26.58
C ALA A 256 -21.64 -13.80 27.53
N ARG A 257 -20.40 -14.17 27.15
CA ARG A 257 -19.51 -15.01 28.00
C ARG A 257 -18.83 -14.23 29.12
N ASN A 258 -18.71 -12.91 29.00
CA ASN A 258 -17.98 -12.04 29.92
C ASN A 258 -18.87 -11.03 30.66
N ALA A 259 -20.20 -11.07 30.45
CA ALA A 259 -21.21 -10.35 31.22
C ALA A 259 -21.59 -11.18 32.49
#